data_417f2f53890a3c9821a3d43cc67da3da
#
_entry.id   417f2f53890a3c9821a3d43cc67da3da
#
_cell.length_a   1.000
_cell.length_b   1.000
_cell.length_c   1.000
_cell.angle_alpha   90.00
_cell.angle_beta   90.00
_cell.angle_gamma   90.00
#
_symmetry.space_group_name_H-M   'P 1'
#
loop_
_entity.id
_entity.type
_entity.pdbx_description
1 polymer ?
#
loop_
_entity_poly.entity_id
_entity_poly.type
_entity_poly.pdbx_seq_one_letter_code
_entity_poly.pdbx_strand_id
1 'polypeptide(L)'
;MPLPDELPQHTPLVVTERGAFVENVHYGSYAVVDREGRLLAAAGETVAPMFTRSTLKPFQALPLLAHPDFATLGLSEPEVALLCASHNGEERHVEAVRRLLARAALDEGALHCGVHTPYWYTHNDRRPPESARWTTLHHNCSGKHAGMLLLARLLGAPTENYLDRNHPVQAAIAEAVAYASGVGDPTRLPWATDGCSAPNYALPLPALARAAAWLTRCEPDPCYGHAPRQIFDAMSRYPEMVSGEGRHDLDLARAGQGDWIAKGGAEGMQLLASRRRGQALAIKIADGNPRALTVATCALLERLGWLDPGARAAVLRWADIPVRSVRGETVGRYRALI
;
A
#
# COMPACT_ATOMS: atom_id res chain seq x y z
N MET A 1 26.88 -8.48 4.18
CA MET A 1 26.97 -7.03 3.96
C MET A 1 27.15 -6.39 5.32
N PRO A 2 28.10 -5.50 5.54
CA PRO A 2 28.23 -4.77 6.81
C PRO A 2 26.94 -3.95 7.03
N LEU A 3 26.61 -3.68 8.32
CA LEU A 3 25.53 -2.74 8.64
C LEU A 3 25.92 -1.36 8.09
N PRO A 4 24.94 -0.52 7.70
CA PRO A 4 25.22 0.85 7.31
C PRO A 4 25.87 1.58 8.49
N ASP A 5 26.80 2.48 8.18
CA ASP A 5 27.54 3.24 9.19
C ASP A 5 26.60 4.11 10.05
N GLU A 6 25.44 4.49 9.49
CA GLU A 6 24.40 5.26 10.19
C GLU A 6 23.02 4.59 10.02
N LEU A 7 22.31 4.43 11.14
CA LEU A 7 20.92 4.00 11.15
C LEU A 7 19.99 5.21 10.98
N PRO A 8 18.82 5.05 10.33
CA PRO A 8 17.84 6.13 10.21
C PRO A 8 17.45 6.71 11.57
N GLN A 9 17.49 8.03 11.71
CA GLN A 9 17.20 8.75 12.95
C GLN A 9 15.68 8.97 13.09
N HIS A 10 14.96 7.93 13.51
CA HIS A 10 13.52 7.99 13.77
C HIS A 10 13.23 8.76 15.08
N THR A 11 12.02 9.34 15.18
CA THR A 11 11.52 10.02 16.39
C THR A 11 10.42 9.19 17.07
N PRO A 12 10.18 9.31 18.38
CA PRO A 12 9.03 8.69 19.03
C PRO A 12 7.72 9.19 18.42
N LEU A 13 6.90 8.29 17.88
CA LEU A 13 5.59 8.63 17.30
C LEU A 13 4.43 8.09 18.14
N VAL A 14 4.61 6.94 18.79
CA VAL A 14 3.58 6.30 19.61
C VAL A 14 4.22 5.66 20.83
N VAL A 15 3.54 5.69 21.95
CA VAL A 15 3.88 4.90 23.14
C VAL A 15 2.78 3.90 23.46
N THR A 16 3.17 2.77 24.03
CA THR A 16 2.25 1.86 24.71
C THR A 16 2.35 2.12 26.21
N GLU A 17 1.23 2.40 26.83
CA GLU A 17 1.14 2.62 28.27
C GLU A 17 0.53 1.41 28.97
N ARG A 18 1.00 1.15 30.20
CA ARG A 18 0.36 0.19 31.12
C ARG A 18 0.22 0.87 32.48
N GLY A 19 -1.03 1.04 32.94
CA GLY A 19 -1.31 1.89 34.09
C GLY A 19 -0.78 3.31 33.85
N ALA A 20 0.06 3.80 34.72
CA ALA A 20 0.67 5.13 34.65
C ALA A 20 2.06 5.16 33.98
N PHE A 21 2.54 4.04 33.45
CA PHE A 21 3.90 3.91 32.93
C PHE A 21 3.93 3.69 31.43
N VAL A 22 4.93 4.27 30.76
CA VAL A 22 5.26 3.93 29.38
C VAL A 22 5.93 2.55 29.38
N GLU A 23 5.35 1.60 28.66
CA GLU A 23 5.86 0.24 28.55
C GLU A 23 6.73 0.08 27.29
N ASN A 24 6.31 0.66 26.14
CA ASN A 24 7.09 0.64 24.90
C ASN A 24 7.06 2.00 24.22
N VAL A 25 8.11 2.28 23.44
CA VAL A 25 8.20 3.45 22.57
C VAL A 25 8.35 2.96 21.13
N HIS A 26 7.43 3.36 20.26
CA HIS A 26 7.46 3.08 18.82
C HIS A 26 8.00 4.30 18.10
N TYR A 27 9.21 4.16 17.58
CA TYR A 27 9.88 5.18 16.80
C TYR A 27 9.43 5.11 15.34
N GLY A 28 9.47 6.23 14.64
CA GLY A 28 9.10 6.27 13.24
C GLY A 28 9.39 7.61 12.59
N SER A 29 8.97 7.73 11.34
CA SER A 29 9.09 8.96 10.56
C SER A 29 7.86 9.14 9.69
N TYR A 30 7.53 10.39 9.37
CA TYR A 30 6.50 10.69 8.38
C TYR A 30 6.89 11.88 7.51
N ALA A 31 6.29 11.95 6.34
CA ALA A 31 6.34 13.10 5.46
C ALA A 31 4.95 13.39 4.90
N VAL A 32 4.57 14.67 4.86
CA VAL A 32 3.35 15.18 4.25
C VAL A 32 3.76 16.16 3.16
N VAL A 33 3.20 16.01 1.96
CA VAL A 33 3.50 16.87 0.83
C VAL A 33 2.22 17.44 0.20
N ASP A 34 2.36 18.56 -0.50
CA ASP A 34 1.30 19.10 -1.37
C ASP A 34 1.28 18.41 -2.75
N ARG A 35 0.37 18.86 -3.63
CA ARG A 35 0.19 18.32 -4.99
C ARG A 35 1.43 18.47 -5.87
N GLU A 36 2.26 19.46 -5.61
CA GLU A 36 3.52 19.72 -6.30
C GLU A 36 4.69 18.90 -5.72
N GLY A 37 4.46 18.19 -4.61
CA GLY A 37 5.47 17.40 -3.92
C GLY A 37 6.32 18.22 -2.94
N ARG A 38 5.92 19.47 -2.61
CA ARG A 38 6.61 20.29 -1.61
C ARG A 38 6.27 19.80 -0.21
N LEU A 39 7.27 19.69 0.65
CA LEU A 39 7.13 19.21 2.02
C LEU A 39 6.33 20.22 2.87
N LEU A 40 5.23 19.77 3.46
CA LEU A 40 4.36 20.53 4.35
C LEU A 40 4.65 20.24 5.83
N ALA A 41 4.93 18.98 6.15
CA ALA A 41 5.25 18.54 7.49
C ALA A 41 6.09 17.26 7.44
N ALA A 42 6.96 17.10 8.43
CA ALA A 42 7.78 15.90 8.58
C ALA A 42 8.19 15.71 10.04
N ALA A 43 8.52 14.47 10.40
CA ALA A 43 9.21 14.14 11.63
C ALA A 43 10.11 12.92 11.42
N GLY A 44 11.18 12.84 12.20
CA GLY A 44 12.19 11.79 12.12
C GLY A 44 12.98 11.81 10.81
N GLU A 45 13.62 10.71 10.48
CA GLU A 45 14.39 10.55 9.25
C GLU A 45 13.47 10.40 8.04
N THR A 46 13.58 11.28 7.08
CA THR A 46 12.74 11.24 5.87
C THR A 46 13.53 11.14 4.56
N VAL A 47 14.85 11.34 4.62
CA VAL A 47 15.72 11.34 3.43
C VAL A 47 16.27 9.94 3.13
N ALA A 48 16.55 9.15 4.16
CA ALA A 48 17.02 7.79 3.99
C ALA A 48 15.99 6.94 3.22
N PRO A 49 16.42 6.18 2.20
CA PRO A 49 15.52 5.29 1.47
C PRO A 49 14.95 4.19 2.39
N MET A 50 13.63 4.02 2.38
CA MET A 50 12.91 2.99 3.11
C MET A 50 12.15 2.09 2.14
N PHE A 51 12.17 0.77 2.35
CA PHE A 51 11.40 -0.15 1.51
C PHE A 51 9.92 0.20 1.57
N THR A 52 9.36 0.49 0.39
CA THR A 52 7.97 0.94 0.24
C THR A 52 6.96 -0.17 0.49
N ARG A 53 7.39 -1.42 0.32
CA ARG A 53 6.55 -2.61 0.45
C ARG A 53 5.26 -2.43 -0.38
N SER A 54 4.13 -2.86 0.13
CA SER A 54 2.87 -2.81 -0.62
C SER A 54 2.30 -1.41 -0.89
N THR A 55 2.89 -0.34 -0.34
CA THR A 55 2.50 1.03 -0.73
C THR A 55 2.91 1.37 -2.17
N LEU A 56 3.82 0.56 -2.76
CA LEU A 56 4.28 0.72 -4.14
C LEU A 56 3.26 0.27 -5.20
N LYS A 57 2.28 -0.56 -4.84
CA LYS A 57 1.43 -1.27 -5.81
C LYS A 57 0.65 -0.37 -6.79
N PRO A 58 0.13 0.80 -6.40
CA PRO A 58 -0.50 1.71 -7.36
C PRO A 58 0.44 2.10 -8.50
N PHE A 59 1.73 2.29 -8.20
CA PHE A 59 2.74 2.67 -9.20
C PHE A 59 3.20 1.48 -10.03
N GLN A 60 3.10 0.26 -9.51
CA GLN A 60 3.37 -0.97 -10.26
C GLN A 60 2.26 -1.28 -11.29
N ALA A 61 1.05 -0.76 -11.11
CA ALA A 61 -0.06 -0.90 -12.05
C ALA A 61 0.01 0.11 -13.21
N LEU A 62 0.73 1.23 -13.06
CA LEU A 62 0.79 2.32 -14.05
C LEU A 62 1.16 1.88 -15.46
N PRO A 63 2.22 1.08 -15.67
CA PRO A 63 2.63 0.71 -17.03
C PRO A 63 1.54 -0.08 -17.78
N LEU A 64 0.77 -0.90 -17.05
CA LEU A 64 -0.34 -1.64 -17.65
C LEU A 64 -1.45 -0.68 -18.10
N LEU A 65 -1.86 0.25 -17.23
CA LEU A 65 -2.96 1.18 -17.53
C LEU A 65 -2.58 2.21 -18.61
N ALA A 66 -1.32 2.58 -18.69
CA ALA A 66 -0.80 3.51 -19.70
C ALA A 66 -0.49 2.86 -21.04
N HIS A 67 -0.55 1.52 -21.14
CA HIS A 67 -0.27 0.83 -22.40
C HIS A 67 -1.34 1.19 -23.45
N PRO A 68 -0.97 1.47 -24.71
CA PRO A 68 -1.93 1.84 -25.77
C PRO A 68 -3.08 0.85 -25.92
N ASP A 69 -2.79 -0.44 -25.79
CA ASP A 69 -3.78 -1.51 -25.94
C ASP A 69 -4.51 -1.87 -24.64
N PHE A 70 -4.32 -1.13 -23.54
CA PHE A 70 -4.98 -1.40 -22.26
C PHE A 70 -6.50 -1.52 -22.38
N ALA A 71 -7.12 -0.66 -23.19
CA ALA A 71 -8.57 -0.66 -23.38
C ALA A 71 -9.10 -1.99 -23.95
N THR A 72 -8.28 -2.73 -24.72
CA THR A 72 -8.67 -4.02 -25.29
C THR A 72 -8.87 -5.11 -24.26
N LEU A 73 -8.26 -4.97 -23.09
CA LEU A 73 -8.39 -5.90 -21.97
C LEU A 73 -9.77 -5.81 -21.30
N GLY A 74 -10.49 -4.70 -21.43
CA GLY A 74 -11.83 -4.51 -20.89
C GLY A 74 -11.90 -4.65 -19.36
N LEU A 75 -10.89 -4.17 -18.63
CA LEU A 75 -10.87 -4.22 -17.16
C LEU A 75 -11.92 -3.28 -16.58
N SER A 76 -12.68 -3.79 -15.61
CA SER A 76 -13.59 -2.97 -14.79
C SER A 76 -12.82 -2.20 -13.70
N GLU A 77 -13.41 -1.12 -13.18
CA GLU A 77 -12.79 -0.35 -12.08
C GLU A 77 -12.45 -1.20 -10.84
N PRO A 78 -13.31 -2.15 -10.36
CA PRO A 78 -12.93 -3.07 -9.28
C PRO A 78 -11.70 -3.92 -9.59
N GLU A 79 -11.53 -4.35 -10.84
CA GLU A 79 -10.34 -5.09 -11.27
C GLU A 79 -9.10 -4.20 -11.29
N VAL A 80 -9.22 -2.94 -11.70
CA VAL A 80 -8.13 -1.95 -11.60
C VAL A 80 -7.74 -1.71 -10.13
N ALA A 81 -8.70 -1.58 -9.21
CA ALA A 81 -8.43 -1.47 -7.78
C ALA A 81 -7.66 -2.69 -7.24
N LEU A 82 -8.01 -3.89 -7.72
CA LEU A 82 -7.34 -5.14 -7.34
C LEU A 82 -5.88 -5.21 -7.80
N LEU A 83 -5.51 -4.56 -8.90
CA LEU A 83 -4.10 -4.47 -9.32
C LEU A 83 -3.24 -3.78 -8.26
N CYS A 84 -3.83 -2.88 -7.47
CA CYS A 84 -3.18 -2.11 -6.40
C CYS A 84 -3.28 -2.79 -5.03
N ALA A 85 -3.90 -3.98 -4.94
CA ALA A 85 -4.33 -4.57 -3.69
C ALA A 85 -3.23 -5.26 -2.88
N SER A 86 -3.42 -5.21 -1.55
CA SER A 86 -2.97 -6.24 -0.62
C SER A 86 -4.21 -6.88 -0.02
N HIS A 87 -4.92 -7.66 -0.82
CA HIS A 87 -6.27 -8.11 -0.48
C HIS A 87 -6.29 -9.24 0.56
N ASN A 88 -7.45 -9.42 1.15
CA ASN A 88 -7.68 -10.43 2.20
C ASN A 88 -7.77 -11.87 1.68
N GLY A 89 -7.84 -12.10 0.36
CA GLY A 89 -8.11 -13.43 -0.20
C GLY A 89 -9.57 -13.88 -0.05
N GLU A 90 -10.50 -12.93 0.05
CA GLU A 90 -11.95 -13.19 0.03
C GLU A 90 -12.39 -13.66 -1.38
N GLU A 91 -13.53 -14.35 -1.49
CA GLU A 91 -14.01 -14.91 -2.77
C GLU A 91 -14.06 -13.85 -3.90
N ARG A 92 -14.54 -12.63 -3.59
CA ARG A 92 -14.54 -11.52 -4.57
C ARG A 92 -13.17 -11.22 -5.17
N HIS A 93 -12.11 -11.35 -4.36
CA HIS A 93 -10.73 -11.13 -4.80
C HIS A 93 -10.24 -12.29 -5.67
N VAL A 94 -10.46 -13.52 -5.20
CA VAL A 94 -10.06 -14.74 -5.89
C VAL A 94 -10.71 -14.83 -7.27
N GLU A 95 -12.02 -14.59 -7.38
CA GLU A 95 -12.75 -14.58 -8.65
C GLU A 95 -12.25 -13.48 -9.59
N ALA A 96 -11.97 -12.29 -9.06
CA ALA A 96 -11.46 -11.20 -9.89
C ALA A 96 -10.04 -11.52 -10.40
N VAL A 97 -9.16 -12.15 -9.58
CA VAL A 97 -7.85 -12.62 -10.06
C VAL A 97 -8.00 -13.66 -11.16
N ARG A 98 -8.92 -14.62 -11.02
CA ARG A 98 -9.20 -15.61 -12.09
C ARG A 98 -9.59 -14.94 -13.40
N ARG A 99 -10.47 -13.92 -13.34
CA ARG A 99 -10.87 -13.17 -14.55
C ARG A 99 -9.70 -12.44 -15.19
N LEU A 100 -8.80 -11.81 -14.37
CA LEU A 100 -7.60 -11.17 -14.90
C LEU A 100 -6.68 -12.17 -15.61
N LEU A 101 -6.45 -13.34 -15.01
CA LEU A 101 -5.63 -14.40 -15.61
C LEU A 101 -6.25 -14.94 -16.91
N ALA A 102 -7.56 -15.14 -16.93
CA ALA A 102 -8.27 -15.58 -18.14
C ALA A 102 -8.09 -14.61 -19.31
N ARG A 103 -8.07 -13.28 -19.06
CA ARG A 103 -7.76 -12.28 -20.11
C ARG A 103 -6.33 -12.38 -20.65
N ALA A 104 -5.41 -12.87 -19.84
CA ALA A 104 -4.04 -13.16 -20.27
C ALA A 104 -3.89 -14.55 -20.94
N ALA A 105 -4.99 -15.33 -21.07
CA ALA A 105 -4.97 -16.74 -21.44
C ALA A 105 -4.02 -17.56 -20.55
N LEU A 106 -4.10 -17.34 -19.22
CA LEU A 106 -3.30 -17.99 -18.19
C LEU A 106 -4.21 -18.53 -17.08
N ASP A 107 -3.66 -19.43 -16.28
CA ASP A 107 -4.26 -19.96 -15.06
C ASP A 107 -3.45 -19.59 -13.79
N GLU A 108 -3.86 -20.12 -12.64
CA GLU A 108 -3.21 -19.83 -11.36
C GLU A 108 -1.75 -20.34 -11.25
N GLY A 109 -1.35 -21.30 -12.10
CA GLY A 109 0.01 -21.80 -12.18
C GLY A 109 1.02 -20.76 -12.66
N ALA A 110 0.55 -19.73 -13.39
CA ALA A 110 1.39 -18.61 -13.82
C ALA A 110 1.73 -17.61 -12.70
N LEU A 111 1.06 -17.69 -11.54
CA LEU A 111 1.30 -16.80 -10.42
C LEU A 111 2.49 -17.28 -9.58
N HIS A 112 3.56 -16.54 -9.57
CA HIS A 112 4.78 -16.85 -8.81
C HIS A 112 4.88 -16.10 -7.47
N CYS A 113 3.75 -15.66 -6.88
CA CYS A 113 3.72 -14.94 -5.61
C CYS A 113 3.82 -15.83 -4.35
N GLY A 114 3.72 -17.15 -4.51
CA GLY A 114 3.65 -18.09 -3.38
C GLY A 114 2.24 -18.24 -2.81
N VAL A 115 2.13 -18.96 -1.71
CA VAL A 115 0.87 -19.26 -1.02
C VAL A 115 1.00 -18.93 0.45
N HIS A 116 -0.03 -18.32 1.03
CA HIS A 116 -0.18 -18.11 2.47
C HIS A 116 -1.65 -18.21 2.89
N THR A 117 -1.91 -18.39 4.17
CA THR A 117 -3.26 -18.28 4.71
C THR A 117 -3.86 -16.92 4.38
N PRO A 118 -5.08 -16.83 3.83
CA PRO A 118 -5.71 -15.57 3.51
C PRO A 118 -5.75 -14.62 4.71
N TYR A 119 -5.40 -13.36 4.47
CA TYR A 119 -5.35 -12.34 5.53
C TYR A 119 -6.70 -12.09 6.19
N TRP A 120 -7.80 -12.47 5.54
CA TRP A 120 -9.13 -12.40 6.15
C TRP A 120 -9.18 -13.07 7.52
N TYR A 121 -8.54 -14.24 7.66
CA TYR A 121 -8.52 -14.98 8.94
C TYR A 121 -7.78 -14.20 10.03
N THR A 122 -6.59 -13.69 9.72
CA THR A 122 -5.77 -12.94 10.68
C THR A 122 -6.43 -11.63 11.09
N HIS A 123 -7.00 -10.88 10.11
CA HIS A 123 -7.58 -9.56 10.39
C HIS A 123 -8.94 -9.62 11.07
N ASN A 124 -9.63 -10.75 11.01
CA ASN A 124 -10.91 -10.96 11.68
C ASN A 124 -10.81 -11.87 12.92
N ASP A 125 -9.57 -12.15 13.40
CA ASP A 125 -9.29 -13.01 14.54
C ASP A 125 -10.01 -14.37 14.42
N ARG A 126 -9.87 -15.01 13.26
CA ARG A 126 -10.48 -16.30 12.93
C ARG A 126 -9.40 -17.34 12.64
N ARG A 127 -9.68 -18.57 13.04
CA ARG A 127 -8.87 -19.72 12.64
C ARG A 127 -9.39 -20.28 11.32
N PRO A 128 -8.51 -20.60 10.36
CA PRO A 128 -8.94 -21.28 9.14
C PRO A 128 -9.40 -22.72 9.46
N PRO A 129 -10.35 -23.27 8.70
CA PRO A 129 -10.71 -24.68 8.80
C PRO A 129 -9.50 -25.58 8.53
N GLU A 130 -9.39 -26.71 9.25
CA GLU A 130 -8.28 -27.67 9.08
C GLU A 130 -8.23 -28.28 7.66
N SER A 131 -9.42 -28.44 7.04
CA SER A 131 -9.57 -28.93 5.66
C SER A 131 -9.27 -27.87 4.60
N ALA A 132 -9.08 -26.60 4.96
CA ALA A 132 -8.87 -25.53 4.00
C ALA A 132 -7.58 -25.74 3.19
N ARG A 133 -7.66 -25.44 1.90
CA ARG A 133 -6.52 -25.45 0.98
C ARG A 133 -6.47 -24.11 0.27
N TRP A 134 -5.31 -23.52 0.26
CA TRP A 134 -5.08 -22.22 -0.35
C TRP A 134 -4.19 -22.39 -1.58
N THR A 135 -4.42 -21.57 -2.57
CA THR A 135 -3.63 -21.49 -3.79
C THR A 135 -3.01 -20.11 -3.95
N THR A 136 -2.22 -19.91 -4.98
CA THR A 136 -1.63 -18.62 -5.32
C THR A 136 -2.66 -17.52 -5.51
N LEU A 137 -3.91 -17.85 -5.90
CA LEU A 137 -5.03 -16.90 -6.03
C LEU A 137 -5.36 -16.19 -4.70
N HIS A 138 -5.19 -16.90 -3.57
CA HIS A 138 -5.51 -16.37 -2.24
C HIS A 138 -4.41 -15.46 -1.68
N HIS A 139 -3.22 -15.48 -2.30
CA HIS A 139 -2.11 -14.62 -1.88
C HIS A 139 -2.49 -13.14 -2.03
N ASN A 140 -2.22 -12.34 -1.01
CA ASN A 140 -2.60 -10.92 -0.97
C ASN A 140 -2.05 -10.06 -2.11
N CYS A 141 -1.07 -10.55 -2.87
CA CYS A 141 -0.47 -9.88 -4.02
C CYS A 141 -0.93 -10.46 -5.37
N SER A 142 -1.79 -11.48 -5.41
CA SER A 142 -2.14 -12.17 -6.66
C SER A 142 -2.74 -11.23 -7.72
N GLY A 143 -3.53 -10.23 -7.30
CA GLY A 143 -4.04 -9.20 -8.21
C GLY A 143 -2.94 -8.39 -8.89
N LYS A 144 -1.92 -7.94 -8.13
CA LYS A 144 -0.74 -7.28 -8.69
C LYS A 144 0.01 -8.18 -9.69
N HIS A 145 0.20 -9.46 -9.33
CA HIS A 145 0.90 -10.42 -10.19
C HIS A 145 0.11 -10.71 -11.48
N ALA A 146 -1.21 -10.82 -11.40
CA ALA A 146 -2.07 -10.90 -12.59
C ALA A 146 -1.93 -9.68 -13.49
N GLY A 147 -1.82 -8.47 -12.91
CA GLY A 147 -1.52 -7.25 -13.65
C GLY A 147 -0.17 -7.26 -14.36
N MET A 148 0.88 -7.78 -13.70
CA MET A 148 2.20 -7.94 -14.31
C MET A 148 2.17 -8.94 -15.48
N LEU A 149 1.41 -10.03 -15.36
CA LEU A 149 1.22 -11.02 -16.43
C LEU A 149 0.44 -10.45 -17.62
N LEU A 150 -0.60 -9.63 -17.36
CA LEU A 150 -1.32 -8.89 -18.42
C LEU A 150 -0.38 -7.93 -19.14
N LEU A 151 0.46 -7.19 -18.41
CA LEU A 151 1.46 -6.31 -19.01
C LEU A 151 2.47 -7.10 -19.85
N ALA A 152 2.94 -8.26 -19.37
CA ALA A 152 3.84 -9.13 -20.14
C ALA A 152 3.21 -9.52 -21.48
N ARG A 153 1.92 -9.87 -21.51
CA ARG A 153 1.18 -10.19 -22.74
C ARG A 153 1.12 -8.99 -23.69
N LEU A 154 0.80 -7.79 -23.19
CA LEU A 154 0.75 -6.60 -24.04
C LEU A 154 2.12 -6.22 -24.60
N LEU A 155 3.19 -6.45 -23.84
CA LEU A 155 4.58 -6.21 -24.28
C LEU A 155 5.13 -7.33 -25.20
N GLY A 156 4.38 -8.41 -25.42
CA GLY A 156 4.89 -9.59 -26.15
C GLY A 156 6.07 -10.27 -25.45
N ALA A 157 6.17 -10.12 -24.11
CA ALA A 157 7.24 -10.65 -23.28
C ALA A 157 6.87 -12.02 -22.68
N PRO A 158 7.85 -12.86 -22.32
CA PRO A 158 7.60 -14.14 -21.64
C PRO A 158 6.85 -13.96 -20.32
N THR A 159 6.01 -14.92 -19.94
CA THR A 159 5.27 -14.87 -18.67
C THR A 159 5.93 -15.66 -17.55
N GLU A 160 6.88 -16.51 -17.86
CA GLU A 160 7.51 -17.46 -16.93
C GLU A 160 8.48 -16.77 -15.96
N ASN A 161 9.15 -15.71 -16.41
CA ASN A 161 10.18 -15.01 -15.65
C ASN A 161 9.84 -13.53 -15.40
N TYR A 162 8.55 -13.16 -15.37
CA TYR A 162 8.07 -11.79 -15.20
C TYR A 162 8.54 -11.08 -13.91
N LEU A 163 9.09 -11.83 -12.97
CA LEU A 163 9.66 -11.31 -11.71
C LEU A 163 11.16 -10.98 -11.81
N ASP A 164 11.84 -11.40 -12.88
CA ASP A 164 13.24 -11.05 -13.08
C ASP A 164 13.40 -9.53 -13.18
N ARG A 165 14.38 -8.98 -12.46
CA ARG A 165 14.65 -7.53 -12.43
C ARG A 165 14.89 -6.93 -13.83
N ASN A 166 15.43 -7.72 -14.75
CA ASN A 166 15.73 -7.30 -16.12
C ASN A 166 14.59 -7.59 -17.11
N HIS A 167 13.48 -8.17 -16.64
CA HIS A 167 12.33 -8.42 -17.48
C HIS A 167 11.65 -7.12 -17.92
N PRO A 168 11.13 -7.00 -19.17
CA PRO A 168 10.45 -5.79 -19.67
C PRO A 168 9.37 -5.24 -18.74
N VAL A 169 8.58 -6.10 -18.10
CA VAL A 169 7.59 -5.70 -17.09
C VAL A 169 8.24 -4.96 -15.91
N GLN A 170 9.33 -5.49 -15.38
CA GLN A 170 10.00 -4.88 -14.22
C GLN A 170 10.77 -3.61 -14.60
N ALA A 171 11.29 -3.52 -15.82
CA ALA A 171 11.87 -2.30 -16.35
C ALA A 171 10.82 -1.19 -16.45
N ALA A 172 9.65 -1.47 -17.05
CA ALA A 172 8.55 -0.51 -17.15
C ALA A 172 8.05 -0.06 -15.75
N ILE A 173 7.98 -0.99 -14.78
CA ILE A 173 7.62 -0.67 -13.40
C ILE A 173 8.67 0.24 -12.75
N ALA A 174 9.97 -0.02 -12.94
CA ALA A 174 11.04 0.82 -12.40
C ALA A 174 10.96 2.25 -12.95
N GLU A 175 10.73 2.40 -14.25
CA GLU A 175 10.51 3.69 -14.91
C GLU A 175 9.32 4.44 -14.33
N ALA A 176 8.17 3.75 -14.14
CA ALA A 176 6.98 4.35 -13.56
C ALA A 176 7.20 4.80 -12.11
N VAL A 177 7.90 3.99 -11.30
CA VAL A 177 8.23 4.35 -9.92
C VAL A 177 9.19 5.55 -9.88
N ALA A 178 10.25 5.55 -10.70
CA ALA A 178 11.21 6.64 -10.77
C ALA A 178 10.55 7.96 -11.21
N TYR A 179 9.67 7.89 -12.20
CA TYR A 179 8.91 9.04 -12.69
C TYR A 179 7.98 9.60 -11.61
N ALA A 180 7.09 8.77 -11.05
CA ALA A 180 6.10 9.20 -10.05
C ALA A 180 6.76 9.77 -8.79
N SER A 181 7.85 9.15 -8.31
CA SER A 181 8.59 9.59 -7.13
C SER A 181 9.50 10.81 -7.37
N GLY A 182 9.78 11.12 -8.62
CA GLY A 182 10.69 12.21 -9.00
C GLY A 182 12.18 11.86 -8.85
N VAL A 183 12.52 10.59 -8.70
CA VAL A 183 13.92 10.12 -8.72
C VAL A 183 14.53 10.30 -10.13
N GLY A 184 13.70 10.17 -11.17
CA GLY A 184 14.05 10.39 -12.57
C GLY A 184 14.75 9.22 -13.22
N ASP A 185 15.86 8.76 -12.66
CA ASP A 185 16.65 7.64 -13.19
C ASP A 185 16.28 6.32 -12.49
N PRO A 186 15.64 5.35 -13.19
CA PRO A 186 15.23 4.08 -12.60
C PRO A 186 16.40 3.20 -12.13
N THR A 187 17.61 3.40 -12.67
CA THR A 187 18.80 2.66 -12.26
C THR A 187 19.29 3.04 -10.87
N ARG A 188 18.91 4.22 -10.39
CA ARG A 188 19.25 4.74 -9.06
C ARG A 188 18.30 4.27 -7.95
N LEU A 189 17.21 3.55 -8.28
CA LEU A 189 16.29 3.00 -7.30
C LEU A 189 16.93 1.83 -6.55
N PRO A 190 17.19 1.96 -5.23
CA PRO A 190 17.60 0.81 -4.42
C PRO A 190 16.45 -0.20 -4.39
N TRP A 191 16.77 -1.49 -4.53
CA TRP A 191 15.76 -2.54 -4.59
C TRP A 191 16.18 -3.81 -3.88
N ALA A 192 15.18 -4.62 -3.48
CA ALA A 192 15.36 -6.01 -3.03
C ALA A 192 14.10 -6.81 -3.36
N THR A 193 14.20 -8.13 -3.22
CA THR A 193 13.06 -9.03 -3.41
C THR A 193 12.08 -8.90 -2.26
N ASP A 194 10.81 -8.64 -2.57
CA ASP A 194 9.71 -8.59 -1.59
C ASP A 194 9.25 -9.99 -1.19
N GLY A 195 8.43 -10.09 -0.13
CA GLY A 195 7.83 -11.35 0.34
C GLY A 195 7.00 -12.09 -0.71
N CYS A 196 6.51 -11.41 -1.73
CA CYS A 196 5.81 -12.00 -2.89
C CYS A 196 6.73 -12.32 -4.07
N SER A 197 8.04 -12.32 -3.88
CA SER A 197 9.08 -12.58 -4.87
C SER A 197 9.26 -11.51 -5.97
N ALA A 198 8.43 -10.47 -6.01
CA ALA A 198 8.60 -9.37 -6.96
C ALA A 198 9.66 -8.36 -6.46
N PRO A 199 10.36 -7.64 -7.36
CA PRO A 199 11.17 -6.50 -6.98
C PRO A 199 10.36 -5.44 -6.21
N ASN A 200 10.95 -4.90 -5.14
CA ASN A 200 10.42 -3.80 -4.34
C ASN A 200 11.50 -2.73 -4.18
N TYR A 201 11.11 -1.47 -4.27
CA TYR A 201 12.04 -0.35 -4.25
C TYR A 201 12.01 0.38 -2.92
N ALA A 202 13.17 0.92 -2.53
CA ALA A 202 13.28 1.81 -1.38
C ALA A 202 13.27 3.27 -1.86
N LEU A 203 12.46 4.10 -1.18
CA LEU A 203 12.29 5.53 -1.48
C LEU A 203 12.38 6.35 -0.20
N PRO A 204 12.88 7.59 -0.26
CA PRO A 204 12.64 8.58 0.78
C PRO A 204 11.12 8.80 0.98
N LEU A 205 10.69 9.02 2.23
CA LEU A 205 9.24 9.22 2.51
C LEU A 205 8.62 10.38 1.73
N PRO A 206 9.29 11.56 1.55
CA PRO A 206 8.75 12.62 0.71
C PRO A 206 8.57 12.21 -0.76
N ALA A 207 9.47 11.39 -1.30
CA ALA A 207 9.38 10.89 -2.68
C ALA A 207 8.19 9.93 -2.85
N LEU A 208 7.98 9.05 -1.86
CA LEU A 208 6.80 8.17 -1.84
C LEU A 208 5.49 8.98 -1.70
N ALA A 209 5.45 9.96 -0.80
CA ALA A 209 4.30 10.85 -0.64
C ALA A 209 4.03 11.67 -1.91
N ARG A 210 5.09 12.20 -2.58
CA ARG A 210 4.97 12.88 -3.87
C ARG A 210 4.33 12.00 -4.94
N ALA A 211 4.76 10.74 -5.03
CA ALA A 211 4.16 9.79 -5.96
C ALA A 211 2.66 9.61 -5.71
N ALA A 212 2.22 9.55 -4.45
CA ALA A 212 0.80 9.46 -4.11
C ALA A 212 0.04 10.77 -4.39
N ALA A 213 0.64 11.93 -4.12
CA ALA A 213 0.06 13.23 -4.45
C ALA A 213 -0.16 13.37 -5.98
N TRP A 214 0.77 12.85 -6.78
CA TRP A 214 0.64 12.85 -8.23
C TRP A 214 -0.58 12.06 -8.74
N LEU A 215 -0.97 10.95 -8.08
CA LEU A 215 -2.19 10.20 -8.43
C LEU A 215 -3.48 11.02 -8.24
N THR A 216 -3.45 12.07 -7.41
CA THR A 216 -4.63 12.92 -7.15
C THR A 216 -4.98 13.86 -8.31
N ARG A 217 -4.10 14.02 -9.29
CA ARG A 217 -4.29 14.90 -10.45
C ARG A 217 -5.44 14.41 -11.32
N CYS A 218 -6.19 15.36 -11.88
CA CYS A 218 -7.31 15.05 -12.76
C CYS A 218 -6.93 15.14 -14.24
N GLU A 219 -5.95 15.96 -14.56
CA GLU A 219 -5.45 16.19 -15.92
C GLU A 219 -4.63 14.98 -16.39
N PRO A 220 -4.65 14.70 -17.71
CA PRO A 220 -3.80 13.67 -18.29
C PRO A 220 -2.32 13.97 -18.05
N ASP A 221 -1.57 12.95 -17.64
CA ASP A 221 -0.10 13.06 -17.53
C ASP A 221 0.55 12.92 -18.92
N PRO A 222 1.62 13.69 -19.22
CA PRO A 222 2.29 13.60 -20.53
C PRO A 222 2.83 12.20 -20.88
N CYS A 223 3.26 11.41 -19.87
CA CYS A 223 3.85 10.09 -20.08
C CYS A 223 2.86 8.95 -19.82
N TYR A 224 1.94 9.13 -18.85
CA TYR A 224 1.04 8.08 -18.38
C TYR A 224 -0.44 8.36 -18.69
N GLY A 225 -0.76 9.42 -19.43
CA GLY A 225 -2.13 9.75 -19.83
C GLY A 225 -3.07 9.82 -18.63
N HIS A 226 -4.19 9.11 -18.73
CA HIS A 226 -5.20 9.05 -17.67
C HIS A 226 -4.94 7.98 -16.59
N ALA A 227 -3.89 7.16 -16.70
CA ALA A 227 -3.64 6.04 -15.80
C ALA A 227 -3.54 6.46 -14.31
N PRO A 228 -2.87 7.57 -13.91
CA PRO A 228 -2.84 8.01 -12.52
C PRO A 228 -4.23 8.27 -11.96
N ARG A 229 -5.07 8.99 -12.71
CA ARG A 229 -6.46 9.27 -12.34
C ARG A 229 -7.30 8.01 -12.24
N GLN A 230 -7.17 7.08 -13.20
CA GLN A 230 -7.91 5.81 -13.20
C GLN A 230 -7.58 4.96 -11.98
N ILE A 231 -6.30 4.91 -11.58
CA ILE A 231 -5.86 4.23 -10.36
C ILE A 231 -6.48 4.87 -9.12
N PHE A 232 -6.41 6.19 -8.99
CA PHE A 232 -7.00 6.89 -7.84
C PHE A 232 -8.51 6.65 -7.77
N ASP A 233 -9.22 6.79 -8.88
CA ASP A 233 -10.67 6.61 -8.96
C ASP A 233 -11.06 5.18 -8.58
N ALA A 234 -10.38 4.17 -9.12
CA ALA A 234 -10.64 2.77 -8.79
C ALA A 234 -10.37 2.47 -7.30
N MET A 235 -9.24 2.90 -6.76
CA MET A 235 -8.90 2.65 -5.36
C MET A 235 -9.84 3.36 -4.37
N SER A 236 -10.30 4.56 -4.68
CA SER A 236 -11.18 5.34 -3.81
C SER A 236 -12.63 4.89 -3.87
N ARG A 237 -13.10 4.37 -5.02
CA ARG A 237 -14.49 3.87 -5.20
C ARG A 237 -14.66 2.41 -4.76
N TYR A 238 -13.61 1.60 -4.88
CA TYR A 238 -13.63 0.16 -4.57
C TYR A 238 -12.55 -0.22 -3.55
N PRO A 239 -12.51 0.45 -2.38
CA PRO A 239 -11.46 0.21 -1.38
C PRO A 239 -11.51 -1.21 -0.79
N GLU A 240 -12.67 -1.90 -0.84
CA GLU A 240 -12.82 -3.31 -0.46
C GLU A 240 -12.04 -4.24 -1.39
N MET A 241 -11.80 -3.84 -2.64
CA MET A 241 -10.96 -4.59 -3.58
C MET A 241 -9.47 -4.37 -3.33
N VAL A 242 -9.10 -3.22 -2.72
CA VAL A 242 -7.70 -2.89 -2.41
C VAL A 242 -7.19 -3.65 -1.19
N SER A 243 -8.07 -3.92 -0.20
CA SER A 243 -7.68 -4.57 1.07
C SER A 243 -8.67 -5.66 1.50
N GLY A 244 -9.83 -5.32 2.02
CA GLY A 244 -10.88 -6.24 2.48
C GLY A 244 -11.36 -5.95 3.90
N GLU A 245 -12.40 -6.66 4.32
CA GLU A 245 -13.07 -6.41 5.58
C GLU A 245 -12.17 -6.65 6.80
N GLY A 246 -12.34 -5.82 7.82
CA GLY A 246 -11.55 -5.89 9.06
C GLY A 246 -10.20 -5.15 8.98
N ARG A 247 -9.87 -4.53 7.85
CA ARG A 247 -8.59 -3.85 7.66
C ARG A 247 -8.68 -2.32 7.85
N HIS A 248 -7.63 -1.74 8.44
CA HIS A 248 -7.53 -0.29 8.61
C HIS A 248 -7.52 0.47 7.29
N ASP A 249 -6.88 -0.06 6.24
CA ASP A 249 -6.87 0.56 4.91
C ASP A 249 -8.30 0.77 4.36
N LEU A 250 -9.18 -0.22 4.55
CA LEU A 250 -10.57 -0.12 4.12
C LEU A 250 -11.32 0.97 4.87
N ASP A 251 -11.19 0.99 6.21
CA ASP A 251 -11.87 1.98 7.03
C ASP A 251 -11.34 3.40 6.78
N LEU A 252 -10.02 3.55 6.61
CA LEU A 252 -9.40 4.82 6.23
C LEU A 252 -9.94 5.31 4.88
N ALA A 253 -9.99 4.46 3.87
CA ALA A 253 -10.49 4.84 2.55
C ALA A 253 -12.00 5.19 2.59
N ARG A 254 -12.82 4.39 3.30
CA ARG A 254 -14.25 4.66 3.50
C ARG A 254 -14.50 5.96 4.26
N ALA A 255 -13.67 6.29 5.26
CA ALA A 255 -13.74 7.55 5.99
C ALA A 255 -13.55 8.76 5.07
N GLY A 256 -12.76 8.61 4.01
CA GLY A 256 -12.55 9.65 2.98
C GLY A 256 -13.70 9.84 2.00
N GLN A 257 -14.71 8.97 1.99
CA GLN A 257 -15.92 9.08 1.15
C GLN A 257 -15.59 9.36 -0.34
N GLY A 258 -14.61 8.66 -0.89
CA GLY A 258 -14.13 8.80 -2.27
C GLY A 258 -13.08 9.89 -2.49
N ASP A 259 -12.77 10.69 -1.47
CA ASP A 259 -11.70 11.71 -1.55
C ASP A 259 -10.30 11.12 -1.30
N TRP A 260 -10.19 9.99 -0.62
CA TRP A 260 -8.90 9.41 -0.24
C TRP A 260 -8.65 8.06 -0.89
N ILE A 261 -7.37 7.82 -1.11
CA ILE A 261 -6.83 6.47 -1.22
C ILE A 261 -5.99 6.16 0.01
N ALA A 262 -6.07 4.94 0.50
CA ALA A 262 -5.26 4.44 1.60
C ALA A 262 -4.58 3.14 1.19
N LYS A 263 -3.28 3.03 1.45
CA LYS A 263 -2.52 1.83 1.13
C LYS A 263 -1.48 1.52 2.21
N GLY A 264 -1.72 0.46 2.97
CA GLY A 264 -0.74 -0.08 3.90
C GLY A 264 0.31 -0.96 3.21
N GLY A 265 1.50 -0.93 3.76
CA GLY A 265 2.60 -1.84 3.45
C GLY A 265 3.02 -2.63 4.68
N ALA A 266 3.68 -3.76 4.47
CA ALA A 266 4.32 -4.50 5.55
C ALA A 266 5.36 -3.64 6.25
N GLU A 267 5.79 -4.08 7.43
CA GLU A 267 6.86 -3.42 8.21
C GLU A 267 6.53 -1.95 8.56
N GLY A 268 5.27 -1.67 8.91
CA GLY A 268 4.88 -0.35 9.42
C GLY A 268 4.87 0.77 8.38
N MET A 269 4.56 0.48 7.12
CA MET A 269 4.42 1.48 6.06
C MET A 269 2.95 1.84 5.83
N GLN A 270 2.65 3.13 5.69
CA GLN A 270 1.33 3.64 5.32
C GLN A 270 1.46 4.78 4.31
N LEU A 271 0.57 4.78 3.32
CA LEU A 271 0.44 5.81 2.30
C LEU A 271 -1.02 6.26 2.21
N LEU A 272 -1.27 7.56 2.21
CA LEU A 272 -2.58 8.15 1.93
C LEU A 272 -2.42 9.34 0.99
N ALA A 273 -3.45 9.60 0.18
CA ALA A 273 -3.56 10.82 -0.61
C ALA A 273 -5.02 11.28 -0.68
N SER A 274 -5.24 12.59 -0.56
CA SER A 274 -6.54 13.26 -0.69
C SER A 274 -6.54 14.13 -1.92
N ARG A 275 -7.50 13.89 -2.82
CA ARG A 275 -7.65 14.68 -4.05
C ARG A 275 -8.13 16.10 -3.77
N ARG A 276 -9.13 16.26 -2.90
CA ARG A 276 -9.71 17.57 -2.56
C ARG A 276 -8.70 18.48 -1.88
N ARG A 277 -7.87 17.92 -1.00
CA ARG A 277 -6.82 18.68 -0.31
C ARG A 277 -5.57 18.88 -1.18
N GLY A 278 -5.37 18.04 -2.20
CA GLY A 278 -4.13 18.01 -2.97
C GLY A 278 -2.93 17.66 -2.10
N GLN A 279 -3.09 16.79 -1.13
CA GLN A 279 -2.06 16.40 -0.17
C GLN A 279 -1.89 14.90 -0.13
N ALA A 280 -0.68 14.46 0.19
CA ALA A 280 -0.40 13.06 0.48
C ALA A 280 0.57 12.94 1.65
N LEU A 281 0.53 11.78 2.31
CA LEU A 281 1.39 11.45 3.43
C LEU A 281 1.95 10.03 3.32
N ALA A 282 3.17 9.85 3.79
CA ALA A 282 3.82 8.56 3.94
C ALA A 282 4.34 8.45 5.38
N ILE A 283 4.12 7.30 6.02
CA ILE A 283 4.52 7.01 7.40
C ILE A 283 5.31 5.71 7.43
N LYS A 284 6.38 5.69 8.24
CA LYS A 284 7.14 4.49 8.60
C LYS A 284 7.21 4.37 10.12
N ILE A 285 6.77 3.24 10.67
CA ILE A 285 7.08 2.83 12.05
C ILE A 285 8.29 1.90 11.99
N ALA A 286 9.34 2.24 12.72
CA ALA A 286 10.66 1.60 12.59
C ALA A 286 10.63 0.10 12.92
N ASP A 287 9.94 -0.28 14.00
CA ASP A 287 9.78 -1.67 14.45
C ASP A 287 8.70 -2.46 13.71
N GLY A 288 7.99 -1.82 12.75
CA GLY A 288 6.94 -2.45 11.96
C GLY A 288 5.63 -2.69 12.71
N ASN A 289 5.47 -2.20 13.94
CA ASN A 289 4.27 -2.45 14.75
C ASN A 289 2.98 -1.94 14.09
N PRO A 290 2.01 -2.82 13.74
CA PRO A 290 0.82 -2.41 12.99
C PRO A 290 -0.14 -1.55 13.82
N ARG A 291 -0.21 -1.75 15.15
CA ARG A 291 -1.08 -0.94 16.02
C ARG A 291 -0.53 0.48 16.18
N ALA A 292 0.78 0.59 16.37
CA ALA A 292 1.43 1.90 16.41
C ALA A 292 1.26 2.65 15.07
N LEU A 293 1.34 1.95 13.93
CA LEU A 293 1.10 2.53 12.61
C LEU A 293 -0.30 3.14 12.50
N THR A 294 -1.33 2.41 12.91
CA THR A 294 -2.72 2.90 12.79
C THR A 294 -2.98 4.09 13.72
N VAL A 295 -2.47 4.03 14.97
CA VAL A 295 -2.59 5.14 15.93
C VAL A 295 -1.86 6.39 15.44
N ALA A 296 -0.62 6.24 14.93
CA ALA A 296 0.13 7.35 14.33
C ALA A 296 -0.58 7.94 13.10
N THR A 297 -1.12 7.08 12.23
CA THR A 297 -1.86 7.50 11.04
C THR A 297 -3.08 8.34 11.42
N CYS A 298 -3.91 7.85 12.33
CA CYS A 298 -5.11 8.58 12.77
C CYS A 298 -4.77 9.91 13.44
N ALA A 299 -3.74 9.95 14.28
CA ALA A 299 -3.28 11.18 14.93
C ALA A 299 -2.77 12.21 13.91
N LEU A 300 -2.03 11.76 12.89
CA LEU A 300 -1.56 12.65 11.83
C LEU A 300 -2.72 13.18 10.99
N LEU A 301 -3.70 12.35 10.63
CA LEU A 301 -4.91 12.79 9.92
C LEU A 301 -5.71 13.81 10.73
N GLU A 302 -5.83 13.62 12.05
CA GLU A 302 -6.45 14.59 12.97
C GLU A 302 -5.71 15.93 12.94
N ARG A 303 -4.39 15.89 13.14
CA ARG A 303 -3.54 17.09 13.13
C ARG A 303 -3.61 17.87 11.80
N LEU A 304 -3.74 17.15 10.69
CA LEU A 304 -3.87 17.74 9.36
C LEU A 304 -5.31 18.22 9.05
N GLY A 305 -6.27 18.02 9.96
CA GLY A 305 -7.67 18.38 9.75
C GLY A 305 -8.36 17.57 8.67
N TRP A 306 -7.92 16.31 8.44
CA TRP A 306 -8.59 15.43 7.47
C TRP A 306 -9.84 14.77 8.06
N LEU A 307 -9.87 14.58 9.39
CA LEU A 307 -10.96 13.90 10.09
C LEU A 307 -12.06 14.90 10.47
N ASP A 308 -13.14 14.94 9.71
CA ASP A 308 -14.39 15.49 10.18
C ASP A 308 -15.04 14.55 11.23
N PRO A 309 -16.15 14.95 11.92
CA PRO A 309 -16.75 14.10 12.95
C PRO A 309 -17.17 12.71 12.47
N GLY A 310 -17.63 12.57 11.22
CA GLY A 310 -18.02 11.29 10.62
C GLY A 310 -16.81 10.40 10.33
N ALA A 311 -15.78 10.96 9.70
CA ALA A 311 -14.52 10.27 9.41
C ALA A 311 -13.81 9.83 10.70
N ARG A 312 -13.82 10.68 11.75
CA ARG A 312 -13.25 10.36 13.06
C ARG A 312 -13.97 9.15 13.67
N ALA A 313 -15.31 9.13 13.66
CA ALA A 313 -16.08 8.00 14.17
C ALA A 313 -15.76 6.69 13.42
N ALA A 314 -15.60 6.75 12.10
CA ALA A 314 -15.28 5.59 11.28
C ALA A 314 -13.91 4.96 11.59
N VAL A 315 -12.93 5.76 12.00
CA VAL A 315 -11.56 5.28 12.29
C VAL A 315 -11.24 5.17 13.78
N LEU A 316 -12.21 5.42 14.67
CA LEU A 316 -11.98 5.47 16.13
C LEU A 316 -11.33 4.19 16.67
N ARG A 317 -11.72 3.02 16.18
CA ARG A 317 -11.16 1.73 16.61
C ARG A 317 -9.66 1.58 16.31
N TRP A 318 -9.13 2.41 15.40
CA TRP A 318 -7.72 2.44 15.01
C TRP A 318 -6.93 3.57 15.68
N ALA A 319 -7.64 4.61 16.14
CA ALA A 319 -7.06 5.74 16.85
C ALA A 319 -6.89 5.48 18.36
N ASP A 320 -7.82 4.74 18.96
CA ASP A 320 -7.82 4.40 20.39
C ASP A 320 -7.77 2.88 20.59
N ILE A 321 -6.56 2.35 20.66
CA ILE A 321 -6.32 0.91 20.79
C ILE A 321 -5.99 0.58 22.25
N PRO A 322 -6.87 -0.14 22.97
CA PRO A 322 -6.61 -0.55 24.34
C PRO A 322 -5.61 -1.71 24.42
N VAL A 323 -4.80 -1.70 25.46
CA VAL A 323 -4.04 -2.87 25.92
C VAL A 323 -4.92 -3.64 26.91
N ARG A 324 -5.18 -4.90 26.65
CA ARG A 324 -6.08 -5.73 27.48
C ARG A 324 -5.31 -6.81 28.23
N SER A 325 -5.76 -7.08 29.46
CA SER A 325 -5.36 -8.27 30.21
C SER A 325 -5.99 -9.54 29.57
N VAL A 326 -5.52 -10.71 29.98
CA VAL A 326 -6.14 -12.00 29.56
C VAL A 326 -7.61 -12.09 30.02
N ARG A 327 -7.99 -11.40 31.10
CA ARG A 327 -9.37 -11.30 31.59
C ARG A 327 -10.23 -10.31 30.81
N GLY A 328 -9.67 -9.60 29.81
CA GLY A 328 -10.37 -8.62 28.97
C GLY A 328 -10.41 -7.20 29.55
N GLU A 329 -9.82 -6.95 30.73
CA GLU A 329 -9.79 -5.63 31.35
C GLU A 329 -8.83 -4.70 30.58
N THR A 330 -9.20 -3.42 30.41
CA THR A 330 -8.29 -2.43 29.85
C THR A 330 -7.24 -2.04 30.89
N VAL A 331 -5.98 -2.34 30.61
CA VAL A 331 -4.84 -2.10 31.52
C VAL A 331 -3.87 -1.03 30.99
N GLY A 332 -4.11 -0.52 29.80
CA GLY A 332 -3.31 0.50 29.13
C GLY A 332 -3.86 0.84 27.75
N ARG A 333 -3.12 1.59 26.98
CA ARG A 333 -3.48 1.96 25.59
C ARG A 333 -2.26 2.34 24.76
N TYR A 334 -2.44 2.37 23.44
CA TYR A 334 -1.52 3.04 22.53
C TYR A 334 -1.85 4.53 22.50
N ARG A 335 -0.85 5.39 22.62
CA ARG A 335 -1.01 6.86 22.59
C ARG A 335 -0.03 7.49 21.60
N ALA A 336 -0.55 8.28 20.68
CA ALA A 336 0.26 9.06 19.75
C ALA A 336 0.98 10.21 20.47
N LEU A 337 2.17 10.54 19.95
CA LEU A 337 3.01 11.67 20.37
C LEU A 337 3.12 12.75 19.27
N ILE A 338 2.28 12.65 18.21
CA ILE A 338 2.25 13.51 17.01
C ILE A 338 1.47 14.80 17.28
#